data_3554e3fb5cd6e51996385523846e99fa
#
_entry.id   3554e3fb5cd6e51996385523846e99fa
#
_cell.length_a   1.000
_cell.length_b   1.000
_cell.length_c   1.000
_cell.angle_alpha   90.00
_cell.angle_beta   90.00
_cell.angle_gamma   90.00
#
_symmetry.space_group_name_H-M   'P 1'
#
loop_
_entity.id
_entity.type
_entity.pdbx_description
1 polymer ?
#
loop_
_entity_poly.entity_id
_entity_poly.type
_entity_poly.pdbx_seq_one_letter_code
_entity_poly.pdbx_strand_id
1 'polypeptide(L)'
;MVSSSGLIKTIAERLQHYKAENIVVDPVMVATSGSRLLEEDAVDTLKKELLPIATVITPNIPEAEILCGMEIHTEEDMVAAAKAIYEDLGCAVLLKGGHNINDANDLLYTKEEVSWFKGKRINNPNTHGTGCTLSSAIAANLAKGFDLKISVQR
;
A
#
# COMPACT_ATOMS: atom_id res chain seq x y z
N MET A 1 4.01 11.33 -7.73
CA MET A 1 2.66 10.76 -7.95
C MET A 1 2.54 10.36 -9.41
N VAL A 2 2.08 9.14 -9.68
CA VAL A 2 1.90 8.60 -11.03
C VAL A 2 0.41 8.65 -11.35
N SER A 3 0.01 9.37 -12.38
CA SER A 3 -1.41 9.69 -12.62
C SER A 3 -1.99 9.10 -13.90
N SER A 4 -1.18 8.66 -14.85
CA SER A 4 -1.65 8.15 -16.15
C SER A 4 -1.32 6.67 -16.35
N SER A 5 -2.20 5.96 -17.05
CA SER A 5 -2.01 4.55 -17.39
C SER A 5 -0.75 4.32 -18.24
N GLY A 6 -0.40 5.22 -19.14
CA GLY A 6 0.82 5.15 -19.94
C GLY A 6 2.10 5.20 -19.10
N LEU A 7 2.14 6.09 -18.11
CA LEU A 7 3.28 6.20 -17.20
C LEU A 7 3.39 4.96 -16.28
N ILE A 8 2.27 4.45 -15.79
CA ILE A 8 2.24 3.21 -14.97
C ILE A 8 2.80 2.03 -15.76
N LYS A 9 2.39 1.85 -17.00
CA LYS A 9 2.92 0.79 -17.89
C LYS A 9 4.42 0.93 -18.09
N THR A 10 4.89 2.13 -18.41
CA THR A 10 6.31 2.39 -18.62
C THR A 10 7.13 2.07 -17.36
N ILE A 11 6.65 2.46 -16.18
CA ILE A 11 7.32 2.14 -14.91
C ILE A 11 7.39 0.63 -14.71
N ALA A 12 6.27 -0.07 -14.86
CA ALA A 12 6.22 -1.52 -14.70
C ALA A 12 7.17 -2.24 -15.68
N GLU A 13 7.16 -1.87 -16.96
CA GLU A 13 8.05 -2.41 -17.98
C GLU A 13 9.53 -2.18 -17.63
N ARG A 14 9.90 -0.99 -17.18
CA ARG A 14 11.28 -0.67 -16.82
C ARG A 14 11.73 -1.41 -15.56
N LEU A 15 10.90 -1.50 -14.53
CA LEU A 15 11.22 -2.28 -13.33
C LEU A 15 11.44 -3.76 -13.68
N GLN A 16 10.61 -4.33 -14.54
CA GLN A 16 10.78 -5.72 -15.02
C GLN A 16 12.03 -5.87 -15.90
N HIS A 17 12.28 -4.93 -16.81
CA HIS A 17 13.45 -4.96 -17.69
C HIS A 17 14.76 -5.00 -16.89
N TYR A 18 14.87 -4.18 -15.85
CA TYR A 18 16.04 -4.15 -14.98
C TYR A 18 16.01 -5.19 -13.85
N LYS A 19 14.99 -6.04 -13.80
CA LYS A 19 14.79 -7.05 -12.75
C LYS A 19 14.89 -6.42 -11.37
N ALA A 20 14.23 -5.27 -11.20
CA ALA A 20 14.25 -4.55 -9.94
C ALA A 20 13.65 -5.39 -8.83
N GLU A 21 14.31 -5.39 -7.67
CA GLU A 21 13.88 -6.04 -6.45
C GLU A 21 13.46 -4.99 -5.41
N ASN A 22 12.83 -5.44 -4.32
CA ASN A 22 12.42 -4.56 -3.20
C ASN A 22 11.52 -3.39 -3.64
N ILE A 23 10.57 -3.68 -4.53
CA ILE A 23 9.64 -2.69 -5.06
C ILE A 23 8.56 -2.41 -4.02
N VAL A 24 8.49 -1.17 -3.53
CA VAL A 24 7.44 -0.68 -2.63
C VAL A 24 6.55 0.28 -3.40
N VAL A 25 5.26 0.00 -3.45
CA VAL A 25 4.28 0.86 -4.13
C VAL A 25 3.28 1.42 -3.14
N ASP A 26 3.24 2.74 -3.01
CA ASP A 26 2.15 3.44 -2.31
C ASP A 26 1.06 3.76 -3.34
N PRO A 27 -0.09 3.05 -3.31
CA PRO A 27 -1.11 3.16 -4.36
C PRO A 27 -1.99 4.40 -4.15
N VAL A 28 -1.40 5.58 -4.31
CA VAL A 28 -2.10 6.86 -4.10
C VAL A 28 -3.17 7.05 -5.16
N MET A 29 -4.43 6.80 -4.80
CA MET A 29 -5.60 6.91 -5.68
C MET A 29 -6.56 8.04 -5.30
N VAL A 30 -6.55 8.43 -4.01
CA VAL A 30 -7.49 9.40 -3.45
C VAL A 30 -6.71 10.47 -2.67
N ALA A 31 -7.04 11.74 -2.91
CA ALA A 31 -6.49 12.83 -2.11
C ALA A 31 -7.05 12.81 -0.67
N THR A 32 -6.36 13.44 0.26
CA THR A 32 -6.85 13.63 1.65
C THR A 32 -8.21 14.34 1.69
N SER A 33 -8.53 15.12 0.65
CA SER A 33 -9.84 15.77 0.46
C SER A 33 -10.94 14.83 -0.04
N GLY A 34 -10.64 13.56 -0.32
CA GLY A 34 -11.58 12.59 -0.90
C GLY A 34 -11.70 12.66 -2.43
N SER A 35 -11.00 13.58 -3.10
CA SER A 35 -11.04 13.69 -4.55
C SER A 35 -10.24 12.56 -5.20
N ARG A 36 -10.80 11.92 -6.24
CA ARG A 36 -10.06 10.95 -7.05
C ARG A 36 -8.85 11.62 -7.72
N LEU A 37 -7.67 11.02 -7.56
CA LEU A 37 -6.41 11.47 -8.17
C LEU A 37 -6.05 10.68 -9.42
N LEU A 38 -6.63 9.50 -9.60
CA LEU A 38 -6.44 8.62 -10.74
C LEU A 38 -7.74 8.46 -11.51
N GLU A 39 -7.64 8.43 -12.83
CA GLU A 39 -8.72 8.02 -13.72
C GLU A 39 -8.97 6.52 -13.58
N GLU A 40 -10.15 6.06 -13.93
CA GLU A 40 -10.58 4.66 -13.75
C GLU A 40 -9.66 3.68 -14.52
N ASP A 41 -9.28 4.04 -15.75
CA ASP A 41 -8.35 3.26 -16.57
C ASP A 41 -6.95 3.20 -15.98
N ALA A 42 -6.50 4.23 -15.26
CA ALA A 42 -5.23 4.25 -14.57
C ALA A 42 -5.25 3.35 -13.31
N VAL A 43 -6.37 3.26 -12.60
CA VAL A 43 -6.54 2.31 -11.48
C VAL A 43 -6.46 0.87 -11.98
N ASP A 44 -7.14 0.54 -13.08
CA ASP A 44 -7.08 -0.78 -13.68
C ASP A 44 -5.68 -1.14 -14.16
N THR A 45 -5.00 -0.18 -14.77
CA THR A 45 -3.61 -0.38 -15.20
C THR A 45 -2.68 -0.59 -14.01
N LEU A 46 -2.85 0.17 -12.93
CA LEU A 46 -2.10 0.02 -11.69
C LEU A 46 -2.26 -1.39 -11.11
N LYS A 47 -3.50 -1.87 -11.01
CA LYS A 47 -3.82 -3.23 -10.53
C LYS A 47 -3.23 -4.34 -11.40
N LYS A 48 -3.23 -4.18 -12.72
CA LYS A 48 -2.81 -5.23 -13.66
C LYS A 48 -1.30 -5.24 -13.90
N GLU A 49 -0.66 -4.07 -13.94
CA GLU A 49 0.71 -3.96 -14.44
C GLU A 49 1.74 -3.71 -13.32
N LEU A 50 1.43 -2.86 -12.36
CA LEU A 50 2.42 -2.40 -11.37
C LEU A 50 2.30 -3.11 -10.01
N LEU A 51 1.09 -3.20 -9.45
CA LEU A 51 0.92 -3.80 -8.12
C LEU A 51 1.34 -5.28 -8.07
N PRO A 52 1.12 -6.12 -9.09
CA PRO A 52 1.53 -7.52 -9.05
C PRO A 52 3.05 -7.76 -9.00
N ILE A 53 3.86 -6.78 -9.42
CA ILE A 53 5.32 -6.87 -9.37
C ILE A 53 5.92 -6.25 -8.11
N ALA A 54 5.10 -5.67 -7.23
CA ALA A 54 5.55 -5.11 -5.98
C ALA A 54 5.94 -6.18 -4.95
N THR A 55 6.93 -5.88 -4.13
CA THR A 55 7.26 -6.66 -2.93
C THR A 55 6.19 -6.42 -1.86
N VAL A 56 5.79 -5.16 -1.69
CA VAL A 56 4.74 -4.73 -0.78
C VAL A 56 4.04 -3.50 -1.34
N ILE A 57 2.74 -3.44 -1.11
CA ILE A 57 1.93 -2.24 -1.35
C ILE A 57 1.44 -1.67 -0.02
N THR A 58 1.27 -0.34 0.05
CA THR A 58 0.95 0.36 1.30
C THR A 58 -0.37 1.14 1.24
N PRO A 59 -1.51 0.52 0.91
CA PRO A 59 -2.78 1.22 0.81
C PRO A 59 -3.26 1.72 2.18
N ASN A 60 -3.93 2.87 2.19
CA ASN A 60 -4.80 3.27 3.29
C ASN A 60 -6.18 2.59 3.14
N ILE A 61 -7.09 2.77 4.12
CA ILE A 61 -8.41 2.12 4.10
C ILE A 61 -9.21 2.47 2.83
N PRO A 62 -9.41 3.74 2.43
CA PRO A 62 -10.11 4.07 1.19
C PRO A 62 -9.48 3.46 -0.07
N GLU A 63 -8.17 3.40 -0.13
CA GLU A 63 -7.45 2.77 -1.25
C GLU A 63 -7.63 1.26 -1.27
N ALA A 64 -7.59 0.62 -0.09
CA ALA A 64 -7.86 -0.81 0.04
C ALA A 64 -9.30 -1.17 -0.36
N GLU A 65 -10.28 -0.36 0.02
CA GLU A 65 -11.68 -0.53 -0.41
C GLU A 65 -11.83 -0.48 -1.94
N ILE A 66 -11.11 0.43 -2.60
CA ILE A 66 -11.07 0.49 -4.08
C ILE A 66 -10.40 -0.76 -4.66
N LEU A 67 -9.33 -1.25 -4.04
CA LEU A 67 -8.59 -2.41 -4.53
C LEU A 67 -9.40 -3.71 -4.41
N CYS A 68 -10.09 -3.94 -3.30
CA CYS A 68 -10.81 -5.19 -3.03
C CYS A 68 -12.33 -5.12 -3.28
N GLY A 69 -12.90 -3.92 -3.43
CA GLY A 69 -14.34 -3.73 -3.58
C GLY A 69 -15.16 -4.02 -2.31
N MET A 70 -14.53 -4.04 -1.15
CA MET A 70 -15.17 -4.29 0.16
C MET A 70 -15.16 -3.02 1.00
N GLU A 71 -16.19 -2.81 1.81
CA GLU A 71 -16.17 -1.78 2.86
C GLU A 71 -15.39 -2.28 4.08
N ILE A 72 -14.64 -1.39 4.73
CA ILE A 72 -13.76 -1.70 5.86
C ILE A 72 -14.16 -0.86 7.06
N HIS A 73 -14.78 -1.49 8.06
CA HIS A 73 -15.26 -0.83 9.27
C HIS A 73 -14.64 -1.39 10.56
N THR A 74 -14.05 -2.58 10.51
CA THR A 74 -13.49 -3.30 11.67
C THR A 74 -12.09 -3.84 11.37
N GLU A 75 -11.40 -4.29 12.42
CA GLU A 75 -10.10 -4.97 12.25
C GLU A 75 -10.26 -6.30 11.47
N GLU A 76 -11.37 -7.00 11.65
CA GLU A 76 -11.71 -8.21 10.90
C GLU A 76 -11.87 -7.89 9.41
N ASP A 77 -12.52 -6.78 9.08
CA ASP A 77 -12.65 -6.31 7.69
C ASP A 77 -11.29 -5.95 7.09
N MET A 78 -10.39 -5.34 7.88
CA MET A 78 -9.03 -5.05 7.44
C MET A 78 -8.27 -6.33 7.07
N VAL A 79 -8.38 -7.38 7.88
CA VAL A 79 -7.75 -8.68 7.58
C VAL A 79 -8.36 -9.29 6.33
N ALA A 80 -9.69 -9.29 6.21
CA ALA A 80 -10.39 -9.83 5.05
C ALA A 80 -10.02 -9.08 3.76
N ALA A 81 -9.97 -7.75 3.80
CA ALA A 81 -9.57 -6.91 2.67
C ALA A 81 -8.10 -7.13 2.28
N ALA A 82 -7.19 -7.13 3.24
CA ALA A 82 -5.77 -7.39 2.98
C ALA A 82 -5.55 -8.77 2.37
N LYS A 83 -6.26 -9.79 2.84
CA LYS A 83 -6.25 -11.14 2.27
C LYS A 83 -6.75 -11.14 0.84
N ALA A 84 -7.90 -10.52 0.57
CA ALA A 84 -8.47 -10.45 -0.78
C ALA A 84 -7.51 -9.75 -1.77
N ILE A 85 -6.89 -8.64 -1.35
CA ILE A 85 -5.90 -7.92 -2.15
C ILE A 85 -4.67 -8.81 -2.41
N TYR A 86 -4.17 -9.50 -1.37
CA TYR A 86 -3.05 -10.42 -1.50
C TYR A 86 -3.35 -11.57 -2.49
N GLU A 87 -4.54 -12.16 -2.41
CA GLU A 87 -4.96 -13.26 -3.31
C GLU A 87 -5.12 -12.79 -4.76
N ASP A 88 -5.57 -11.54 -4.98
CA ASP A 88 -5.75 -10.95 -6.31
C ASP A 88 -4.42 -10.52 -6.93
N LEU A 89 -3.54 -9.89 -6.17
CA LEU A 89 -2.33 -9.25 -6.67
C LEU A 89 -1.03 -10.07 -6.45
N GLY A 90 -1.00 -10.98 -5.50
CA GLY A 90 0.15 -11.82 -5.19
C GLY A 90 1.32 -11.12 -4.49
N CYS A 91 1.12 -9.90 -3.98
CA CYS A 91 2.13 -9.13 -3.26
C CYS A 91 1.73 -8.90 -1.79
N ALA A 92 2.69 -8.68 -0.90
CA ALA A 92 2.41 -8.33 0.48
C ALA A 92 1.63 -7.01 0.58
N VAL A 93 0.76 -6.90 1.59
CA VAL A 93 -0.11 -5.74 1.79
C VAL A 93 0.13 -5.17 3.18
N LEU A 94 0.61 -3.93 3.25
CA LEU A 94 0.62 -3.13 4.47
C LEU A 94 -0.60 -2.20 4.43
N LEU A 95 -1.69 -2.64 5.02
CA LEU A 95 -2.92 -1.87 5.13
C LEU A 95 -2.77 -0.87 6.29
N LYS A 96 -2.68 0.41 5.94
CA LYS A 96 -2.51 1.49 6.92
C LYS A 96 -3.82 1.74 7.65
N GLY A 97 -3.79 1.69 8.99
CA GLY A 97 -4.90 2.06 9.83
C GLY A 97 -5.26 3.53 9.67
N GLY A 98 -6.53 3.83 9.77
CA GLY A 98 -7.06 5.18 9.59
C GLY A 98 -7.81 5.68 10.80
N HIS A 99 -8.21 6.95 10.75
CA HIS A 99 -8.83 7.73 11.82
C HIS A 99 -10.12 7.13 12.42
N ASN A 100 -10.73 6.12 11.80
CA ASN A 100 -12.06 5.61 12.15
C ASN A 100 -12.08 4.19 12.74
N ILE A 101 -10.97 3.46 12.65
CA ILE A 101 -10.90 2.06 13.11
C ILE A 101 -9.69 1.93 14.03
N ASN A 102 -9.87 2.02 15.34
CA ASN A 102 -8.87 1.80 16.39
C ASN A 102 -7.47 2.43 16.19
N ASP A 103 -7.11 3.39 16.99
CA ASP A 103 -5.76 3.93 17.32
C ASP A 103 -4.63 3.81 16.27
N ALA A 104 -4.93 3.96 14.97
CA ALA A 104 -3.93 3.97 13.89
C ALA A 104 -3.04 2.70 13.83
N ASN A 105 -3.61 1.53 14.04
CA ASN A 105 -2.89 0.26 13.88
C ASN A 105 -2.78 -0.12 12.40
N ASP A 106 -1.57 -0.46 11.97
CA ASP A 106 -1.30 -0.94 10.62
C ASP A 106 -1.25 -2.47 10.59
N LEU A 107 -1.75 -3.05 9.51
CA LEU A 107 -1.80 -4.49 9.30
C LEU A 107 -0.89 -4.90 8.15
N LEU A 108 0.12 -5.71 8.42
CA LEU A 108 0.91 -6.37 7.39
C LEU A 108 0.38 -7.78 7.14
N TYR A 109 -0.08 -8.03 5.91
CA TYR A 109 -0.50 -9.34 5.43
C TYR A 109 0.53 -9.89 4.45
N THR A 110 1.03 -11.08 4.75
CA THR A 110 1.96 -11.83 3.89
C THR A 110 1.45 -13.26 3.70
N LYS A 111 2.10 -14.02 2.85
CA LYS A 111 1.81 -15.45 2.68
C LYS A 111 1.95 -16.25 3.99
N GLU A 112 2.85 -15.83 4.86
CA GLU A 112 3.25 -16.61 6.03
C GLU A 112 2.52 -16.19 7.29
N GLU A 113 2.25 -14.90 7.44
CA GLU A 113 1.68 -14.36 8.68
C GLU A 113 0.89 -13.07 8.48
N VAL A 114 0.08 -12.79 9.49
CA VAL A 114 -0.59 -11.50 9.69
C VAL A 114 0.04 -10.83 10.91
N SER A 115 0.57 -9.62 10.73
CA SER A 115 1.25 -8.87 11.79
C SER A 115 0.60 -7.50 11.97
N TRP A 116 0.32 -7.15 13.24
CA TRP A 116 -0.19 -5.85 13.61
C TRP A 116 0.91 -4.96 14.18
N PHE A 117 0.97 -3.72 13.68
CA PHE A 117 1.85 -2.68 14.20
C PHE A 117 1.00 -1.62 14.89
N LYS A 118 1.17 -1.49 16.20
CA LYS A 118 0.43 -0.51 17.00
C LYS A 118 1.02 0.88 16.77
N GLY A 119 0.27 1.73 16.12
CA GLY A 119 0.59 3.13 15.95
C GLY A 119 0.14 3.96 17.16
N LYS A 120 0.96 4.93 17.56
CA LYS A 120 0.54 5.96 18.52
C LYS A 120 0.01 7.14 17.72
N ARG A 121 -1.27 7.46 17.86
CA ARG A 121 -1.85 8.63 17.20
C ARG A 121 -1.20 9.90 17.72
N ILE A 122 -0.49 10.60 16.84
CA ILE A 122 0.02 11.93 17.11
C ILE A 122 -0.99 12.93 16.55
N ASN A 123 -1.56 13.75 17.41
CA ASN A 123 -2.49 14.79 16.99
C ASN A 123 -1.70 15.95 16.34
N ASN A 124 -1.40 15.79 15.06
CA ASN A 124 -0.67 16.79 14.27
C ASN A 124 -1.47 17.10 13.00
N PRO A 125 -1.80 18.38 12.71
CA PRO A 125 -2.49 18.75 11.48
C PRO A 125 -1.64 18.54 10.21
N ASN A 126 -0.32 18.45 10.35
CA ASN A 126 0.61 18.25 9.23
C ASN A 126 0.78 16.77 8.89
N THR A 127 -0.25 16.14 8.35
CA THR A 127 -0.23 14.71 7.96
C THR A 127 0.19 14.48 6.51
N HIS A 128 0.37 15.55 5.73
CA HIS A 128 0.76 15.45 4.33
C HIS A 128 2.16 14.84 4.17
N GLY A 129 2.29 13.84 3.30
CA GLY A 129 3.56 13.17 3.01
C GLY A 129 3.96 12.04 3.98
N THR A 130 3.17 11.75 5.01
CA THR A 130 3.49 10.67 5.96
C THR A 130 3.52 9.29 5.28
N GLY A 131 2.59 9.02 4.37
CA GLY A 131 2.57 7.78 3.57
C GLY A 131 3.80 7.63 2.68
N CYS A 132 4.19 8.70 1.98
CA CYS A 132 5.39 8.72 1.14
C CYS A 132 6.67 8.51 1.97
N THR A 133 6.72 9.04 3.19
CA THR A 133 7.85 8.82 4.11
C THR A 133 7.92 7.36 4.54
N LEU A 134 6.79 6.77 4.91
CA LEU A 134 6.70 5.37 5.32
C LEU A 134 7.15 4.42 4.19
N SER A 135 6.60 4.57 2.99
CA SER A 135 6.95 3.72 1.85
C SER A 135 8.43 3.84 1.47
N SER A 136 8.99 5.05 1.53
CA SER A 136 10.42 5.30 1.28
C SER A 136 11.30 4.67 2.36
N ALA A 137 10.91 4.74 3.63
CA ALA A 137 11.63 4.13 4.73
C ALA A 137 11.65 2.59 4.61
N ILE A 138 10.50 1.98 4.27
CA ILE A 138 10.41 0.53 4.01
C ILE A 138 11.34 0.15 2.86
N ALA A 139 11.31 0.85 1.73
CA ALA A 139 12.18 0.58 0.60
C ALA A 139 13.67 0.68 0.99
N ALA A 140 14.05 1.69 1.76
CA ALA A 140 15.42 1.86 2.25
C ALA A 140 15.86 0.73 3.18
N ASN A 141 14.96 0.24 4.05
CA ASN A 141 15.26 -0.87 4.96
C ASN A 141 15.38 -2.21 4.19
N LEU A 142 14.50 -2.48 3.23
CA LEU A 142 14.61 -3.63 2.34
C LEU A 142 15.94 -3.62 1.57
N ALA A 143 16.34 -2.46 1.04
CA ALA A 143 17.62 -2.30 0.33
C ALA A 143 18.86 -2.53 1.24
N LYS A 144 18.71 -2.35 2.56
CA LYS A 144 19.74 -2.69 3.56
C LYS A 144 19.76 -4.18 3.92
N GLY A 145 18.88 -4.99 3.36
CA GLY A 145 18.80 -6.43 3.59
C GLY A 145 17.95 -6.84 4.78
N PHE A 146 17.15 -5.94 5.37
CA PHE A 146 16.18 -6.33 6.40
C PHE A 146 15.00 -7.06 5.76
N ASP A 147 14.42 -8.03 6.47
CA ASP A 147 13.17 -8.63 6.04
C ASP A 147 12.01 -7.63 6.06
N LEU A 148 10.88 -7.97 5.42
CA LEU A 148 9.76 -7.06 5.25
C LEU A 148 9.16 -6.63 6.60
N LYS A 149 8.97 -7.55 7.54
CA LYS A 149 8.38 -7.25 8.84
C LYS A 149 9.25 -6.28 9.64
N ILE A 150 10.56 -6.53 9.68
CA ILE A 150 11.52 -5.63 10.32
C ILE A 150 11.57 -4.28 9.60
N SER A 151 11.50 -4.29 8.27
CA SER A 151 11.51 -3.06 7.45
C SER A 151 10.30 -2.15 7.74
N VAL A 152 9.14 -2.73 8.04
CA VAL A 152 7.93 -1.99 8.44
C VAL A 152 8.03 -1.49 9.88
N GLN A 153 8.61 -2.28 10.78
CA GLN A 153 8.70 -1.97 12.21
C GLN A 153 9.70 -0.85 12.52
N ARG A 154 10.72 -0.66 11.72
CA ARG A 154 11.79 0.35 11.91
C ARG A 154 11.39 1.73 11.45
#